data_71d85b7944e75e4c8e944c94dfe6b376
#
_entry.id   71d85b7944e75e4c8e944c94dfe6b376
#
_cell.length_a   1.000
_cell.length_b   1.000
_cell.length_c   1.000
_cell.angle_alpha   90.00
_cell.angle_beta   90.00
_cell.angle_gamma   90.00
#
_symmetry.space_group_name_H-M   'P 1'
#
loop_
_entity.id
_entity.type
_entity.pdbx_description
1 polymer ?
#
loop_
_entity_poly.entity_id
_entity_poly.type
_entity_poly.pdbx_seq_one_letter_code
_entity_poly.pdbx_strand_id
1 'polypeptide(L)'
;FFNFIIEQGCCPDGRQARQHNPFQERADLVKLKNPLLAVRDMERSKTFYREVLGLHVVMDFGANVTLTGGLCLQTLDTWTDFLGKEVEEIRFGANDSEVYFEEDDFDGFLAHLVGCADVVYVRPPLEHRWGQRVVRLYDPDRHIIEVGENMKSVCRRFRDQGMTPEQIAARMEVPLKFVTGCLR
;
A
#
# COMPACT_ATOMS: atom_id res chain seq x y z
N PHE A 1 -5.05 -10.15 10.61
CA PHE A 1 -6.30 -10.48 11.34
C PHE A 1 -7.41 -10.73 10.34
N PHE A 2 -7.64 -11.99 9.93
CA PHE A 2 -8.92 -12.43 9.37
C PHE A 2 -9.13 -13.88 9.78
N ASN A 3 -9.84 -14.09 10.90
CA ASN A 3 -10.48 -15.37 11.21
C ASN A 3 -11.90 -15.29 10.66
N PHE A 4 -12.18 -16.01 9.59
CA PHE A 4 -13.53 -16.40 9.22
C PHE A 4 -13.68 -17.89 9.52
N ILE A 5 -14.30 -18.21 10.64
CA ILE A 5 -14.84 -19.55 10.89
C ILE A 5 -16.23 -19.59 10.25
N ILE A 6 -16.36 -20.40 9.20
CA ILE A 6 -17.67 -20.74 8.63
C ILE A 6 -18.10 -22.03 9.31
N GLU A 7 -19.06 -21.97 10.22
CA GLU A 7 -19.79 -23.14 10.67
C GLU A 7 -20.69 -23.66 9.55
N GLN A 8 -20.41 -24.86 9.08
CA GLN A 8 -21.27 -25.57 8.14
C GLN A 8 -22.43 -26.22 8.91
N GLY A 9 -23.62 -25.65 8.80
CA GLY A 9 -24.86 -26.32 9.18
C GLY A 9 -25.22 -27.38 8.14
N CYS A 10 -25.21 -28.65 8.52
CA CYS A 10 -25.63 -29.77 7.71
C CYS A 10 -27.15 -29.94 7.78
N CYS A 11 -27.87 -29.77 6.66
CA CYS A 11 -29.28 -30.19 6.52
C CYS A 11 -29.38 -31.64 6.05
N PRO A 12 -30.36 -32.45 6.52
CA PRO A 12 -30.38 -33.91 6.36
C PRO A 12 -30.85 -34.46 5.01
N ASP A 13 -31.15 -33.67 3.99
CA ASP A 13 -31.71 -34.17 2.73
C ASP A 13 -30.97 -33.82 1.45
N GLY A 14 -29.66 -33.57 1.55
CA GLY A 14 -28.74 -33.64 0.40
C GLY A 14 -29.00 -32.70 -0.76
N ARG A 15 -29.90 -31.73 -0.68
CA ARG A 15 -30.11 -30.69 -1.68
C ARG A 15 -29.54 -29.37 -1.16
N GLN A 16 -28.33 -29.04 -1.59
CA GLN A 16 -27.79 -27.70 -1.45
C GLN A 16 -28.66 -26.74 -2.26
N ALA A 17 -29.61 -26.08 -1.61
CA ALA A 17 -30.20 -24.88 -2.15
C ALA A 17 -29.05 -23.86 -2.28
N ARG A 18 -28.66 -23.49 -3.50
CA ARG A 18 -27.78 -22.35 -3.74
C ARG A 18 -28.47 -21.13 -3.14
N GLN A 19 -28.07 -20.74 -1.95
CA GLN A 19 -28.53 -19.48 -1.36
C GLN A 19 -28.06 -18.39 -2.31
N HIS A 20 -29.04 -17.80 -3.00
CA HIS A 20 -28.82 -16.63 -3.84
C HIS A 20 -28.41 -15.49 -2.90
N ASN A 21 -27.10 -15.17 -2.88
CA ASN A 21 -26.57 -14.07 -2.10
C ASN A 21 -26.71 -12.79 -2.92
N PRO A 22 -27.70 -11.93 -2.65
CA PRO A 22 -27.92 -10.71 -3.44
C PRO A 22 -26.75 -9.71 -3.36
N PHE A 23 -25.83 -9.91 -2.42
CA PHE A 23 -24.60 -9.11 -2.32
C PHE A 23 -23.51 -9.59 -3.28
N GLN A 24 -23.55 -10.85 -3.75
CA GLN A 24 -22.55 -11.39 -4.67
C GLN A 24 -22.70 -10.83 -6.09
N GLU A 25 -23.94 -10.56 -6.52
CA GLU A 25 -24.20 -9.93 -7.83
C GLU A 25 -23.83 -8.44 -7.87
N ARG A 26 -23.73 -7.77 -6.71
CA ARG A 26 -23.29 -6.36 -6.63
C ARG A 26 -21.77 -6.19 -6.50
N ALA A 27 -21.03 -7.23 -6.13
CA ALA A 27 -19.58 -7.17 -5.94
C ALA A 27 -18.81 -6.80 -7.22
N ASP A 28 -19.41 -7.05 -8.39
CA ASP A 28 -18.79 -6.75 -9.68
C ASP A 28 -19.13 -5.36 -10.25
N LEU A 29 -19.98 -4.58 -9.56
CA LEU A 29 -20.46 -3.28 -10.08
C LEU A 29 -19.52 -2.13 -9.76
N VAL A 30 -18.81 -2.19 -8.63
CA VAL A 30 -17.86 -1.15 -8.21
C VAL A 30 -16.46 -1.72 -8.19
N LYS A 31 -15.54 -1.07 -8.92
CA LYS A 31 -14.14 -1.50 -9.01
C LYS A 31 -13.24 -0.40 -8.46
N LEU A 32 -12.37 -0.74 -7.50
CA LEU A 32 -11.30 0.17 -7.10
C LEU A 32 -10.42 0.44 -8.32
N LYS A 33 -10.19 1.70 -8.61
CA LYS A 33 -9.33 2.15 -9.72
C LYS A 33 -8.02 2.70 -9.21
N ASN A 34 -8.10 3.80 -8.50
CA ASN A 34 -6.91 4.56 -8.11
C ASN A 34 -7.12 5.16 -6.71
N PRO A 35 -6.14 5.10 -5.83
CA PRO A 35 -6.05 6.05 -4.72
C PRO A 35 -5.79 7.45 -5.29
N LEU A 36 -6.32 8.49 -4.64
CA LEU A 36 -6.15 9.87 -5.04
C LEU A 36 -5.76 10.71 -3.84
N LEU A 37 -4.73 11.51 -4.00
CA LEU A 37 -4.25 12.46 -2.99
C LEU A 37 -4.45 13.89 -3.48
N ALA A 38 -5.06 14.74 -2.66
CA ALA A 38 -5.10 16.17 -2.92
C ALA A 38 -3.74 16.79 -2.62
N VAL A 39 -3.25 17.67 -3.50
CA VAL A 39 -1.94 18.31 -3.37
C VAL A 39 -2.05 19.82 -3.53
N ARG A 40 -1.26 20.57 -2.75
CA ARG A 40 -1.23 22.03 -2.82
C ARG A 40 -0.41 22.54 -4.01
N ASP A 41 0.63 21.79 -4.37
CA ASP A 41 1.53 22.11 -5.48
C ASP A 41 1.81 20.84 -6.28
N MET A 42 1.24 20.78 -7.49
CA MET A 42 1.34 19.62 -8.37
C MET A 42 2.78 19.35 -8.81
N GLU A 43 3.56 20.37 -9.16
CA GLU A 43 4.92 20.20 -9.66
C GLU A 43 5.88 19.75 -8.54
N ARG A 44 5.69 20.28 -7.34
CA ARG A 44 6.42 19.85 -6.14
C ARG A 44 6.12 18.38 -5.83
N SER A 45 4.86 17.98 -5.89
CA SER A 45 4.45 16.61 -5.64
C SER A 45 4.98 15.66 -6.72
N LYS A 46 4.87 16.00 -8.01
CA LYS A 46 5.45 15.23 -9.12
C LYS A 46 6.96 15.03 -8.94
N THR A 47 7.66 16.08 -8.53
CA THR A 47 9.10 16.03 -8.25
C THR A 47 9.41 15.05 -7.10
N PHE A 48 8.69 15.16 -5.98
CA PHE A 48 8.86 14.26 -4.84
C PHE A 48 8.64 12.79 -5.25
N TYR A 49 7.50 12.48 -5.86
CA TYR A 49 7.18 11.11 -6.24
C TYR A 49 8.15 10.53 -7.26
N ARG A 50 8.71 11.36 -8.16
CA ARG A 50 9.74 10.94 -9.11
C ARG A 50 11.09 10.71 -8.42
N GLU A 51 11.55 11.64 -7.59
CA GLU A 51 12.91 11.63 -7.04
C GLU A 51 13.04 10.71 -5.85
N VAL A 52 12.00 10.59 -5.02
CA VAL A 52 12.02 9.76 -3.81
C VAL A 52 11.56 8.33 -4.10
N LEU A 53 10.51 8.16 -4.92
CA LEU A 53 9.89 6.86 -5.16
C LEU A 53 10.06 6.32 -6.59
N GLY A 54 10.71 7.07 -7.49
CA GLY A 54 10.91 6.66 -8.88
C GLY A 54 9.62 6.60 -9.70
N LEU A 55 8.52 7.23 -9.25
CA LEU A 55 7.26 7.22 -9.97
C LEU A 55 7.27 8.24 -11.12
N HIS A 56 6.73 7.83 -12.27
CA HIS A 56 6.66 8.68 -13.47
C HIS A 56 5.22 9.04 -13.81
N VAL A 57 5.03 10.21 -14.42
CA VAL A 57 3.72 10.61 -14.94
C VAL A 57 3.32 9.71 -16.11
N VAL A 58 2.15 9.07 -15.97
CA VAL A 58 1.53 8.24 -17.02
C VAL A 58 0.46 9.03 -17.77
N MET A 59 -0.28 9.90 -17.05
CA MET A 59 -1.35 10.72 -17.60
C MET A 59 -1.35 12.07 -16.89
N ASP A 60 -1.44 13.17 -17.64
CA ASP A 60 -1.45 14.53 -17.10
C ASP A 60 -2.60 15.33 -17.74
N PHE A 61 -3.56 15.73 -16.91
CA PHE A 61 -4.67 16.59 -17.29
C PHE A 61 -4.58 17.98 -16.61
N GLY A 62 -3.39 18.38 -16.20
CA GLY A 62 -3.13 19.61 -15.46
C GLY A 62 -3.55 19.51 -13.99
N ALA A 63 -4.84 19.60 -13.71
CA ALA A 63 -5.37 19.51 -12.35
C ALA A 63 -5.37 18.08 -11.78
N ASN A 64 -5.35 17.06 -12.64
CA ASN A 64 -5.29 15.66 -12.25
C ASN A 64 -4.13 14.97 -12.96
N VAL A 65 -3.30 14.27 -12.22
CA VAL A 65 -2.13 13.53 -12.73
C VAL A 65 -2.17 12.10 -12.21
N THR A 66 -1.98 11.13 -13.12
CA THR A 66 -1.79 9.72 -12.75
C THR A 66 -0.32 9.36 -12.86
N LEU A 67 0.21 8.78 -11.80
CA LEU A 67 1.57 8.27 -11.72
C LEU A 67 1.62 6.75 -12.01
N THR A 68 2.79 6.21 -12.29
CA THR A 68 3.02 4.77 -12.37
C THR A 68 2.53 4.09 -11.09
N GLY A 69 1.99 2.87 -11.21
CA GLY A 69 1.33 2.18 -10.08
C GLY A 69 -0.11 2.64 -9.83
N GLY A 70 -0.60 3.67 -10.54
CA GLY A 70 -2.00 4.11 -10.47
C GLY A 70 -2.31 5.10 -9.35
N LEU A 71 -1.31 5.65 -8.66
CA LEU A 71 -1.53 6.76 -7.73
C LEU A 71 -1.93 8.02 -8.51
N CYS A 72 -3.03 8.65 -8.10
CA CYS A 72 -3.49 9.91 -8.68
C CYS A 72 -3.22 11.08 -7.73
N LEU A 73 -2.84 12.21 -8.32
CA LEU A 73 -2.71 13.50 -7.65
C LEU A 73 -3.79 14.43 -8.18
N GLN A 74 -4.40 15.22 -7.31
CA GLN A 74 -5.42 16.22 -7.67
C GLN A 74 -5.06 17.55 -7.04
N THR A 75 -5.09 18.64 -7.82
CA THR A 75 -4.85 19.97 -7.26
C THR A 75 -5.90 20.34 -6.21
N LEU A 76 -5.50 21.05 -5.17
CA LEU A 76 -6.36 21.39 -4.03
C LEU A 76 -7.59 22.22 -4.44
N ASP A 77 -7.43 23.17 -5.36
CA ASP A 77 -8.52 24.00 -5.88
C ASP A 77 -9.64 23.16 -6.51
N THR A 78 -9.27 22.28 -7.46
CA THR A 78 -10.25 21.40 -8.09
C THR A 78 -10.77 20.33 -7.12
N TRP A 79 -9.98 19.92 -6.12
CA TRP A 79 -10.42 18.99 -5.09
C TRP A 79 -11.53 19.62 -4.22
N THR A 80 -11.37 20.87 -3.79
CA THR A 80 -12.39 21.60 -3.03
C THR A 80 -13.67 21.78 -3.82
N ASP A 81 -13.57 22.13 -5.10
CA ASP A 81 -14.71 22.22 -6.02
C ASP A 81 -15.50 20.89 -6.11
N PHE A 82 -14.78 19.76 -6.26
CA PHE A 82 -15.42 18.45 -6.34
C PHE A 82 -16.16 18.05 -5.06
N LEU A 83 -15.66 18.48 -3.91
CA LEU A 83 -16.27 18.21 -2.62
C LEU A 83 -17.35 19.22 -2.21
N GLY A 84 -17.40 20.40 -2.85
CA GLY A 84 -18.21 21.52 -2.39
C GLY A 84 -17.76 22.02 -1.02
N LYS A 85 -16.42 22.12 -0.80
CA LYS A 85 -15.82 22.49 0.47
C LYS A 85 -14.90 23.68 0.32
N GLU A 86 -14.73 24.42 1.42
CA GLU A 86 -13.72 25.47 1.49
C GLU A 86 -12.33 24.89 1.77
N VAL A 87 -11.28 25.61 1.36
CA VAL A 87 -9.88 25.16 1.52
C VAL A 87 -9.55 24.87 2.99
N GLU A 88 -10.10 25.66 3.92
CA GLU A 88 -9.89 25.55 5.36
C GLU A 88 -10.49 24.26 5.96
N GLU A 89 -11.43 23.63 5.27
CA GLU A 89 -12.02 22.35 5.68
C GLU A 89 -11.15 21.15 5.28
N ILE A 90 -10.19 21.33 4.35
CA ILE A 90 -9.28 20.27 3.92
C ILE A 90 -8.10 20.17 4.90
N ARG A 91 -8.01 19.05 5.60
CA ARG A 91 -6.98 18.81 6.61
C ARG A 91 -5.91 17.90 6.06
N PHE A 92 -4.70 18.42 5.93
CA PHE A 92 -3.51 17.63 5.61
C PHE A 92 -2.82 17.16 6.89
N GLY A 93 -2.14 15.99 6.80
CA GLY A 93 -1.38 15.45 7.93
C GLY A 93 -2.25 14.88 9.06
N ALA A 94 -3.46 14.41 8.75
CA ALA A 94 -4.35 13.78 9.72
C ALA A 94 -3.78 12.47 10.31
N ASN A 95 -2.85 11.81 9.60
CA ASN A 95 -2.19 10.56 10.00
C ASN A 95 -3.14 9.37 10.22
N ASP A 96 -4.26 9.35 9.51
CA ASP A 96 -5.31 8.34 9.59
C ASP A 96 -5.30 7.36 8.40
N SER A 97 -4.41 7.59 7.43
CA SER A 97 -4.29 6.78 6.21
C SER A 97 -2.86 6.82 5.69
N GLU A 98 -2.50 5.80 4.90
CA GLU A 98 -1.21 5.74 4.21
C GLU A 98 -1.37 5.13 2.81
N VAL A 99 -0.42 5.45 1.92
CA VAL A 99 -0.24 4.77 0.65
C VAL A 99 0.95 3.83 0.78
N TYR A 100 0.69 2.53 0.56
CA TYR A 100 1.68 1.47 0.72
C TYR A 100 2.32 1.10 -0.62
N PHE A 101 3.66 0.99 -0.59
CA PHE A 101 4.50 0.51 -1.69
C PHE A 101 5.39 -0.64 -1.22
N GLU A 102 5.80 -1.50 -2.14
CA GLU A 102 6.81 -2.53 -1.89
C GLU A 102 8.08 -2.27 -2.68
N GLU A 103 9.23 -2.58 -2.07
CA GLU A 103 10.54 -2.44 -2.67
C GLU A 103 11.30 -3.78 -2.58
N ASP A 104 11.85 -4.23 -3.71
CA ASP A 104 12.61 -5.48 -3.80
C ASP A 104 14.02 -5.33 -3.23
N ASP A 105 14.68 -4.18 -3.45
CA ASP A 105 15.98 -3.79 -2.89
C ASP A 105 15.81 -2.73 -1.79
N PHE A 106 15.28 -3.15 -0.66
CA PHE A 106 14.99 -2.25 0.45
C PHE A 106 16.25 -1.55 1.01
N ASP A 107 17.41 -2.21 1.00
CA ASP A 107 18.67 -1.61 1.46
C ASP A 107 19.15 -0.53 0.48
N GLY A 108 19.07 -0.79 -0.82
CA GLY A 108 19.34 0.21 -1.87
C GLY A 108 18.38 1.40 -1.78
N PHE A 109 17.11 1.16 -1.50
CA PHE A 109 16.13 2.23 -1.29
C PHE A 109 16.46 3.09 -0.06
N LEU A 110 16.82 2.48 1.08
CA LEU A 110 17.27 3.26 2.26
C LEU A 110 18.51 4.08 1.97
N ALA A 111 19.48 3.53 1.22
CA ALA A 111 20.67 4.27 0.79
C ALA A 111 20.31 5.44 -0.14
N HIS A 112 19.36 5.24 -1.05
CA HIS A 112 18.82 6.30 -1.91
C HIS A 112 18.20 7.44 -1.09
N LEU A 113 17.37 7.12 -0.08
CA LEU A 113 16.73 8.13 0.78
C LEU A 113 17.74 9.04 1.49
N VAL A 114 18.92 8.54 1.84
CA VAL A 114 20.00 9.35 2.45
C VAL A 114 20.47 10.45 1.49
N GLY A 115 20.41 10.20 0.18
CA GLY A 115 20.79 11.16 -0.86
C GLY A 115 19.66 12.13 -1.27
N CYS A 116 18.43 11.88 -0.87
CA CYS A 116 17.30 12.73 -1.20
C CYS A 116 17.20 13.94 -0.25
N ALA A 117 17.10 15.13 -0.82
CA ALA A 117 16.85 16.34 -0.04
C ALA A 117 15.39 16.33 0.49
N ASP A 118 15.20 16.93 1.67
CA ASP A 118 13.87 17.23 2.25
C ASP A 118 12.97 16.01 2.54
N VAL A 119 13.54 14.80 2.68
CA VAL A 119 12.78 13.63 3.13
C VAL A 119 12.44 13.78 4.62
N VAL A 120 11.15 13.80 4.92
CA VAL A 120 10.64 13.89 6.30
C VAL A 120 10.11 12.52 6.73
N TYR A 121 10.78 11.89 7.68
CA TYR A 121 10.36 10.61 8.22
C TYR A 121 9.18 10.78 9.20
N VAL A 122 8.18 9.90 9.09
CA VAL A 122 7.17 9.73 10.15
C VAL A 122 7.83 9.10 11.37
N ARG A 123 8.72 8.11 11.12
CA ARG A 123 9.61 7.47 12.08
C ARG A 123 10.78 6.79 11.35
N PRO A 124 11.90 6.54 12.03
CA PRO A 124 13.01 5.79 11.44
C PRO A 124 12.59 4.42 10.90
N PRO A 125 13.33 3.86 9.92
CA PRO A 125 13.11 2.50 9.44
C PRO A 125 13.06 1.50 10.59
N LEU A 126 12.17 0.50 10.49
CA LEU A 126 12.01 -0.52 11.52
C LEU A 126 11.72 -1.89 10.90
N GLU A 127 12.00 -2.94 11.64
CA GLU A 127 11.54 -4.29 11.31
C GLU A 127 10.33 -4.65 12.20
N HIS A 128 9.26 -5.06 11.57
CA HIS A 128 8.09 -5.58 12.27
C HIS A 128 8.36 -6.98 12.86
N ARG A 129 7.53 -7.39 13.83
CA ARG A 129 7.67 -8.70 14.47
C ARG A 129 7.62 -9.89 13.50
N TRP A 130 6.95 -9.74 12.36
CA TRP A 130 6.92 -10.75 11.29
C TRP A 130 8.10 -10.65 10.31
N GLY A 131 9.06 -9.77 10.58
CA GLY A 131 10.33 -9.68 9.88
C GLY A 131 10.34 -8.74 8.68
N GLN A 132 9.23 -8.16 8.28
CA GLN A 132 9.22 -7.15 7.21
C GLN A 132 9.81 -5.85 7.71
N ARG A 133 10.77 -5.31 6.98
CA ARG A 133 11.30 -3.97 7.21
C ARG A 133 10.45 -2.94 6.47
N VAL A 134 10.21 -1.81 7.12
CA VAL A 134 9.43 -0.71 6.55
C VAL A 134 10.03 0.63 6.88
N VAL A 135 9.76 1.62 6.05
CA VAL A 135 10.01 3.03 6.32
C VAL A 135 8.76 3.85 5.99
N ARG A 136 8.44 4.83 6.84
CA ARG A 136 7.32 5.74 6.63
C ARG A 136 7.82 7.16 6.49
N LEU A 137 7.39 7.80 5.41
CA LEU A 137 7.76 9.16 5.04
C LEU A 137 6.51 10.02 4.94
N TYR A 138 6.67 11.32 5.07
CA TYR A 138 5.67 12.27 4.61
C TYR A 138 5.99 12.72 3.19
N ASP A 139 4.96 12.79 2.35
CA ASP A 139 5.04 13.56 1.11
C ASP A 139 5.01 15.08 1.40
N PRO A 140 5.16 15.96 0.37
CA PRO A 140 5.16 17.41 0.58
C PRO A 140 3.90 17.96 1.26
N ASP A 141 2.77 17.27 1.15
CA ASP A 141 1.49 17.66 1.74
C ASP A 141 1.15 16.89 3.02
N ARG A 142 2.09 16.11 3.55
CA ARG A 142 1.98 15.35 4.80
C ARG A 142 1.07 14.13 4.70
N HIS A 143 0.88 13.57 3.51
CA HIS A 143 0.34 12.23 3.40
C HIS A 143 1.41 11.21 3.82
N ILE A 144 0.99 10.16 4.51
CA ILE A 144 1.90 9.08 4.92
C ILE A 144 2.13 8.15 3.72
N ILE A 145 3.40 7.94 3.41
CA ILE A 145 3.87 6.98 2.43
C ILE A 145 4.62 5.90 3.19
N GLU A 146 4.17 4.66 3.12
CA GLU A 146 4.91 3.50 3.60
C GLU A 146 5.58 2.78 2.43
N VAL A 147 6.88 2.54 2.55
CA VAL A 147 7.61 1.62 1.68
C VAL A 147 8.06 0.43 2.51
N GLY A 148 7.57 -0.75 2.15
CA GLY A 148 7.89 -2.01 2.80
C GLY A 148 8.83 -2.89 1.97
N GLU A 149 9.69 -3.65 2.63
CA GLU A 149 10.45 -4.70 1.98
C GLU A 149 9.49 -5.71 1.35
N ASN A 150 9.66 -6.04 0.07
CA ASN A 150 8.83 -7.04 -0.61
C ASN A 150 8.84 -8.37 0.16
N MET A 151 7.68 -8.95 0.37
CA MET A 151 7.56 -10.16 1.19
C MET A 151 8.34 -11.37 0.65
N LYS A 152 8.60 -11.43 -0.67
CA LYS A 152 9.49 -12.44 -1.26
C LYS A 152 10.94 -12.19 -0.85
N SER A 153 11.36 -10.93 -0.79
CA SER A 153 12.70 -10.54 -0.32
C SER A 153 12.88 -10.88 1.16
N VAL A 154 11.86 -10.68 2.00
CA VAL A 154 11.85 -11.14 3.40
C VAL A 154 12.07 -12.66 3.49
N CYS A 155 11.31 -13.45 2.72
CA CYS A 155 11.48 -14.91 2.69
C CYS A 155 12.91 -15.31 2.30
N ARG A 156 13.48 -14.67 1.25
CA ARG A 156 14.85 -14.96 0.78
C ARG A 156 15.88 -14.57 1.84
N ARG A 157 15.74 -13.42 2.46
CA ARG A 157 16.61 -12.95 3.53
C ARG A 157 16.66 -13.92 4.70
N PHE A 158 15.51 -14.45 5.15
CA PHE A 158 15.47 -15.47 6.21
C PHE A 158 16.05 -16.82 5.79
N ARG A 159 15.81 -17.26 4.54
CA ARG A 159 16.47 -18.44 3.99
C ARG A 159 18.00 -18.30 3.99
N ASP A 160 18.50 -17.13 3.58
CA ASP A 160 19.94 -16.85 3.50
C ASP A 160 20.59 -16.73 4.90
N GLN A 161 19.77 -16.50 5.93
CA GLN A 161 20.15 -16.63 7.35
C GLN A 161 20.10 -18.08 7.87
N GLY A 162 19.76 -19.05 7.01
CA GLY A 162 19.75 -20.48 7.34
C GLY A 162 18.42 -21.00 7.91
N MET A 163 17.34 -20.22 7.86
CA MET A 163 16.02 -20.68 8.33
C MET A 163 15.37 -21.65 7.33
N THR A 164 14.71 -22.71 7.85
CA THR A 164 13.89 -23.58 7.02
C THR A 164 12.59 -22.90 6.58
N PRO A 165 11.91 -23.36 5.50
CA PRO A 165 10.63 -22.79 5.10
C PRO A 165 9.56 -22.80 6.21
N GLU A 166 9.56 -23.82 7.09
CA GLU A 166 8.65 -23.94 8.23
C GLU A 166 8.96 -22.88 9.29
N GLN A 167 10.26 -22.65 9.56
CA GLN A 167 10.70 -21.60 10.49
C GLN A 167 10.36 -20.20 9.96
N ILE A 168 10.54 -19.97 8.65
CA ILE A 168 10.17 -18.72 7.99
C ILE A 168 8.66 -18.50 8.10
N ALA A 169 7.84 -19.53 7.81
CA ALA A 169 6.40 -19.44 7.90
C ALA A 169 5.93 -19.07 9.31
N ALA A 170 6.52 -19.69 10.32
CA ALA A 170 6.26 -19.39 11.72
C ALA A 170 6.70 -17.96 12.10
N ARG A 171 7.90 -17.54 11.67
CA ARG A 171 8.46 -16.20 11.96
C ARG A 171 7.64 -15.09 11.32
N MET A 172 7.17 -15.30 10.08
CA MET A 172 6.39 -14.33 9.30
C MET A 172 4.89 -14.39 9.61
N GLU A 173 4.43 -15.37 10.38
CA GLU A 173 3.01 -15.61 10.68
C GLU A 173 2.17 -15.82 9.40
N VAL A 174 2.73 -16.54 8.42
CA VAL A 174 2.10 -16.82 7.13
C VAL A 174 2.00 -18.32 6.86
N PRO A 175 1.09 -18.77 5.98
CA PRO A 175 1.03 -20.19 5.59
C PRO A 175 2.33 -20.66 4.91
N LEU A 176 2.76 -21.89 5.18
CA LEU A 176 3.95 -22.52 4.55
C LEU A 176 3.89 -22.47 3.02
N LYS A 177 2.69 -22.63 2.44
CA LYS A 177 2.46 -22.53 0.99
C LYS A 177 2.89 -21.17 0.42
N PHE A 178 2.69 -20.08 1.18
CA PHE A 178 3.14 -18.74 0.78
C PHE A 178 4.66 -18.71 0.68
N VAL A 179 5.37 -19.16 1.75
CA VAL A 179 6.83 -19.17 1.80
C VAL A 179 7.42 -20.02 0.67
N THR A 180 6.91 -21.24 0.47
CA THR A 180 7.38 -22.11 -0.62
C THR A 180 7.12 -21.51 -2.00
N GLY A 181 6.06 -20.69 -2.15
CA GLY A 181 5.81 -19.90 -3.37
C GLY A 181 6.84 -18.78 -3.58
N CYS A 182 7.24 -18.10 -2.51
CA CYS A 182 8.22 -16.99 -2.55
C CYS A 182 9.65 -17.47 -2.82
N LEU A 183 9.99 -18.71 -2.45
CA LEU A 183 11.33 -19.27 -2.57
C LEU A 183 11.59 -20.03 -3.90
N ARG A 184 10.58 -20.16 -4.74
CA ARG A 184 10.70 -20.70 -6.11
C ARG A 184 11.23 -19.64 -7.05
#